data_784216e5ba83db6124f1b1ea13c4f444
#
_entry.id   784216e5ba83db6124f1b1ea13c4f444
#
_cell.length_a   1.000
_cell.length_b   1.000
_cell.length_c   1.000
_cell.angle_alpha   90.00
_cell.angle_beta   90.00
_cell.angle_gamma   90.00
#
_symmetry.space_group_name_H-M   'P 1'
#
loop_
_entity.id
_entity.type
_entity.pdbx_description
1 polymer ?
#
loop_
_entity_poly.entity_id
_entity_poly.type
_entity_poly.pdbx_seq_one_letter_code
_entity_poly.pdbx_strand_id
1 'polypeptide(L)'
;MRMIYRLFLTTAPALLCLLLGSIVSADPRSVNDGVYTEDQADVGEALYKEHCLLCHDKKYFRPVLERWEGQPLSIMFTVMSTSMPESNPGYLSEKEYIDILAYILSLSRYTPGDTELDHANGALNDLMVEARQRK
;
A
#
# COMPACT_ATOMS: atom_id res chain seq x y z
N MET A 1 -46.80 -30.49 -62.53
CA MET A 1 -46.60 -29.13 -61.93
C MET A 1 -45.94 -29.34 -60.53
N ARG A 2 -44.62 -29.28 -60.52
CA ARG A 2 -43.81 -29.60 -59.28
C ARG A 2 -43.20 -28.30 -58.76
N MET A 3 -43.68 -27.88 -57.61
CA MET A 3 -43.22 -26.67 -56.96
C MET A 3 -42.14 -27.06 -55.97
N ILE A 4 -40.90 -26.67 -56.29
CA ILE A 4 -39.74 -27.00 -55.47
C ILE A 4 -39.57 -25.84 -54.50
N TYR A 5 -39.87 -26.09 -53.21
CA TYR A 5 -39.54 -25.17 -52.14
C TYR A 5 -38.04 -25.26 -51.83
N ARG A 6 -37.29 -24.22 -52.21
CA ARG A 6 -35.93 -24.04 -51.76
C ARG A 6 -35.94 -23.46 -50.34
N LEU A 7 -35.60 -24.28 -49.40
CA LEU A 7 -35.37 -23.92 -48.02
C LEU A 7 -34.04 -23.20 -47.92
N PHE A 8 -34.08 -21.85 -47.81
CA PHE A 8 -32.87 -21.09 -47.47
C PHE A 8 -32.58 -21.23 -45.99
N LEU A 9 -31.60 -22.09 -45.65
CA LEU A 9 -30.98 -22.09 -44.34
C LEU A 9 -30.09 -20.85 -44.19
N THR A 10 -30.59 -19.80 -43.55
CA THR A 10 -29.78 -18.67 -43.14
C THR A 10 -29.04 -19.05 -41.87
N THR A 11 -27.78 -19.47 -42.02
CA THR A 11 -26.86 -19.61 -40.89
C THR A 11 -26.45 -18.24 -40.42
N ALA A 12 -27.04 -17.79 -39.32
CA ALA A 12 -26.55 -16.60 -38.62
C ALA A 12 -25.20 -16.96 -37.99
N PRO A 13 -24.11 -16.22 -38.26
CA PRO A 13 -22.87 -16.37 -37.52
C PRO A 13 -23.11 -15.85 -36.14
N ALA A 14 -23.10 -16.76 -35.16
CA ALA A 14 -23.03 -16.40 -33.73
C ALA A 14 -21.73 -15.65 -33.52
N LEU A 15 -21.81 -14.32 -33.45
CA LEU A 15 -20.70 -13.45 -33.05
C LEU A 15 -20.49 -13.65 -31.58
N LEU A 16 -19.69 -14.66 -31.24
CA LEU A 16 -19.19 -14.91 -29.88
C LEU A 16 -18.17 -13.81 -29.59
N CYS A 17 -18.65 -12.67 -29.12
CA CYS A 17 -17.80 -11.66 -28.50
C CYS A 17 -17.13 -12.28 -27.25
N LEU A 18 -15.94 -12.81 -27.44
CA LEU A 18 -15.03 -13.10 -26.34
C LEU A 18 -14.73 -11.75 -25.65
N LEU A 19 -15.44 -11.47 -24.58
CA LEU A 19 -15.05 -10.47 -23.60
C LEU A 19 -13.77 -10.95 -22.94
N LEU A 20 -12.64 -10.74 -23.59
CA LEU A 20 -11.34 -10.79 -22.98
C LEU A 20 -11.29 -9.61 -21.98
N GLY A 21 -11.83 -9.85 -20.79
CA GLY A 21 -11.63 -8.95 -19.67
C GLY A 21 -10.12 -8.86 -19.43
N SER A 22 -9.52 -7.77 -19.88
CA SER A 22 -8.14 -7.44 -19.50
C SER A 22 -8.11 -7.37 -17.98
N ILE A 23 -7.48 -8.33 -17.34
CA ILE A 23 -7.11 -8.24 -15.93
C ILE A 23 -6.05 -7.14 -15.90
N VAL A 24 -6.47 -5.91 -15.63
CA VAL A 24 -5.56 -4.82 -15.31
C VAL A 24 -5.00 -5.16 -13.93
N SER A 25 -3.86 -5.82 -13.90
CA SER A 25 -3.05 -5.86 -12.68
C SER A 25 -2.58 -4.42 -12.48
N ALA A 26 -3.12 -3.75 -11.48
CA ALA A 26 -2.54 -2.49 -11.05
C ALA A 26 -1.11 -2.79 -10.58
N ASP A 27 -0.14 -2.04 -11.06
CA ASP A 27 1.21 -2.10 -10.53
C ASP A 27 1.15 -1.77 -9.02
N PRO A 28 1.95 -2.43 -8.19
CA PRO A 28 1.99 -2.13 -6.77
C PRO A 28 2.32 -0.65 -6.57
N ARG A 29 1.59 -0.01 -5.67
CA ARG A 29 1.81 1.40 -5.33
C ARG A 29 3.14 1.55 -4.61
N SER A 30 3.77 2.70 -4.76
CA SER A 30 5.02 3.04 -4.11
C SER A 30 4.80 3.94 -2.89
N VAL A 31 5.64 3.82 -1.87
CA VAL A 31 5.70 4.80 -0.77
C VAL A 31 6.09 6.22 -1.27
N ASN A 32 6.55 6.34 -2.54
CA ASN A 32 6.80 7.64 -3.19
C ASN A 32 5.52 8.33 -3.70
N ASP A 33 4.35 7.66 -3.68
CA ASP A 33 3.11 8.15 -4.29
C ASP A 33 2.27 9.04 -3.36
N GLY A 34 2.87 9.58 -2.29
CA GLY A 34 2.16 10.44 -1.36
C GLY A 34 1.08 9.68 -0.57
N VAL A 35 1.49 8.61 0.09
CA VAL A 35 0.61 7.61 0.70
C VAL A 35 0.20 7.92 2.15
N TYR A 36 0.59 9.06 2.67
CA TYR A 36 0.24 9.53 4.01
C TYR A 36 0.03 11.06 3.96
N THR A 37 -0.68 11.63 4.92
CA THR A 37 -0.87 13.08 5.04
C THR A 37 0.13 13.69 6.03
N GLU A 38 0.38 15.00 5.89
CA GLU A 38 1.23 15.75 6.84
C GLU A 38 0.63 15.72 8.25
N ASP A 39 -0.69 15.94 8.36
CA ASP A 39 -1.41 15.89 9.63
C ASP A 39 -1.27 14.53 10.31
N GLN A 40 -1.36 13.44 9.54
CA GLN A 40 -1.15 12.09 10.07
C GLN A 40 0.28 11.90 10.59
N ALA A 41 1.27 12.38 9.87
CA ALA A 41 2.66 12.32 10.30
C ALA A 41 2.91 13.13 11.58
N ASP A 42 2.24 14.26 11.76
CA ASP A 42 2.33 15.08 12.98
C ASP A 42 1.74 14.34 14.21
N VAL A 43 0.61 13.65 14.04
CA VAL A 43 0.07 12.75 15.08
C VAL A 43 1.07 11.64 15.38
N GLY A 44 1.63 11.02 14.36
CA GLY A 44 2.66 9.99 14.48
C GLY A 44 3.93 10.50 15.15
N GLU A 45 4.32 11.77 14.95
CA GLU A 45 5.47 12.37 15.64
C GLU A 45 5.25 12.40 17.16
N ALA A 46 4.07 12.78 17.62
CA ALA A 46 3.75 12.82 19.04
C ALA A 46 3.85 11.43 19.66
N LEU A 47 3.25 10.43 19.02
CA LEU A 47 3.31 9.03 19.45
C LEU A 47 4.76 8.46 19.42
N TYR A 48 5.52 8.79 18.38
CA TYR A 48 6.91 8.38 18.27
C TYR A 48 7.77 8.93 19.40
N LYS A 49 7.59 10.20 19.77
CA LYS A 49 8.31 10.83 20.89
C LYS A 49 8.04 10.14 22.22
N GLU A 50 6.80 9.70 22.42
CA GLU A 50 6.38 9.03 23.64
C GLU A 50 6.87 7.57 23.71
N HIS A 51 6.76 6.83 22.62
CA HIS A 51 6.88 5.36 22.63
C HIS A 51 8.14 4.82 21.97
N CYS A 52 8.83 5.58 21.14
CA CYS A 52 9.92 5.08 20.27
C CYS A 52 11.25 5.82 20.47
N LEU A 53 11.21 7.14 20.72
CA LEU A 53 12.37 8.03 20.67
C LEU A 53 13.46 7.66 21.70
N LEU A 54 13.07 7.04 22.80
CA LEU A 54 14.04 6.62 23.85
C LEU A 54 15.07 5.63 23.30
N CYS A 55 14.64 4.74 22.41
CA CYS A 55 15.50 3.68 21.83
C CYS A 55 15.87 3.95 20.38
N HIS A 56 15.03 4.65 19.64
CA HIS A 56 15.21 4.93 18.22
C HIS A 56 15.31 6.44 17.96
N ASP A 57 16.53 6.93 17.70
CA ASP A 57 16.67 8.34 17.28
C ASP A 57 16.03 8.60 15.90
N LYS A 58 15.84 9.87 15.55
CA LYS A 58 15.21 10.26 14.29
C LYS A 58 15.97 9.82 13.02
N LYS A 59 17.24 9.40 13.14
CA LYS A 59 18.05 8.94 12.02
C LYS A 59 17.98 7.42 11.83
N TYR A 60 17.46 6.70 12.81
CA TYR A 60 17.45 5.24 12.83
C TYR A 60 16.69 4.63 11.63
N PHE A 61 15.53 5.17 11.29
CA PHE A 61 14.65 4.53 10.31
C PHE A 61 15.07 4.72 8.86
N ARG A 62 15.83 5.75 8.52
CA ARG A 62 16.26 5.96 7.15
C ARG A 62 17.08 4.78 6.59
N PRO A 63 18.17 4.32 7.22
CA PRO A 63 18.89 3.14 6.76
C PRO A 63 18.08 1.84 6.94
N VAL A 64 17.07 1.82 7.81
CA VAL A 64 16.16 0.69 7.92
C VAL A 64 15.31 0.58 6.66
N LEU A 65 14.65 1.66 6.23
CA LEU A 65 13.85 1.66 5.00
C LEU A 65 14.67 1.33 3.75
N GLU A 66 15.92 1.81 3.67
CA GLU A 66 16.83 1.43 2.56
C GLU A 66 17.07 -0.09 2.49
N ARG A 67 17.12 -0.78 3.62
CA ARG A 67 17.24 -2.26 3.67
C ARG A 67 15.93 -2.98 3.37
N TRP A 68 14.80 -2.29 3.45
CA TRP A 68 13.47 -2.85 3.19
C TRP A 68 12.98 -2.55 1.77
N GLU A 69 13.78 -1.90 0.94
CA GLU A 69 13.45 -1.68 -0.47
C GLU A 69 13.07 -2.99 -1.17
N GLY A 70 12.01 -2.95 -1.95
CA GLY A 70 11.44 -4.11 -2.61
C GLY A 70 10.52 -4.97 -1.73
N GLN A 71 10.25 -4.58 -0.47
CA GLN A 71 9.32 -5.27 0.41
C GLN A 71 8.01 -4.50 0.56
N PRO A 72 6.87 -5.18 0.77
CA PRO A 72 5.62 -4.54 1.13
C PRO A 72 5.73 -3.83 2.49
N LEU A 73 5.11 -2.66 2.60
CA LEU A 73 5.08 -1.89 3.85
C LEU A 73 4.36 -2.63 4.98
N SER A 74 3.46 -3.56 4.64
CA SER A 74 2.78 -4.44 5.61
C SER A 74 3.73 -5.27 6.46
N ILE A 75 4.90 -5.64 5.93
CA ILE A 75 5.89 -6.40 6.70
C ILE A 75 6.47 -5.51 7.80
N MET A 76 6.82 -4.26 7.49
CA MET A 76 7.31 -3.31 8.49
C MET A 76 6.25 -3.01 9.55
N PHE A 77 4.99 -2.80 9.14
CA PHE A 77 3.87 -2.65 10.06
C PHE A 77 3.74 -3.86 10.98
N THR A 78 3.79 -5.08 10.44
CA THR A 78 3.69 -6.31 11.23
C THR A 78 4.80 -6.40 12.26
N VAL A 79 6.06 -6.15 11.86
CA VAL A 79 7.19 -6.17 12.80
C VAL A 79 7.01 -5.13 13.90
N MET A 80 6.59 -3.91 13.55
CA MET A 80 6.35 -2.86 14.54
C MET A 80 5.23 -3.24 15.51
N SER A 81 4.07 -3.65 14.99
CA SER A 81 2.88 -3.93 15.81
C SER A 81 3.00 -5.19 16.68
N THR A 82 3.86 -6.14 16.30
CA THR A 82 4.04 -7.38 17.06
C THR A 82 5.26 -7.39 17.99
N SER A 83 6.23 -6.50 17.78
CA SER A 83 7.52 -6.57 18.49
C SER A 83 7.91 -5.27 19.20
N MET A 84 7.20 -4.17 18.94
CA MET A 84 7.51 -2.85 19.48
C MET A 84 6.32 -2.25 20.23
N PRO A 85 6.58 -1.39 21.23
CA PRO A 85 7.86 -1.24 21.95
C PRO A 85 8.29 -2.54 22.62
N GLU A 86 9.59 -2.82 22.68
CA GLU A 86 10.11 -4.06 23.25
C GLU A 86 9.66 -4.31 24.70
N SER A 87 9.45 -3.24 25.47
CA SER A 87 8.96 -3.32 26.85
C SER A 87 7.50 -3.77 26.96
N ASN A 88 6.68 -3.60 25.92
CA ASN A 88 5.28 -4.00 25.88
C ASN A 88 4.81 -4.16 24.41
N PRO A 89 5.22 -5.23 23.71
CA PRO A 89 4.88 -5.44 22.31
C PRO A 89 3.37 -5.46 22.06
N GLY A 90 2.93 -4.79 21.01
CA GLY A 90 1.55 -4.83 20.55
C GLY A 90 0.53 -4.06 21.39
N TYR A 91 0.95 -3.18 22.29
CA TYR A 91 0.00 -2.51 23.18
C TYR A 91 -0.66 -1.27 22.57
N LEU A 92 -0.05 -0.67 21.56
CA LEU A 92 -0.68 0.43 20.81
C LEU A 92 -1.79 -0.11 19.88
N SER A 93 -2.75 0.72 19.59
CA SER A 93 -3.76 0.41 18.58
C SER A 93 -3.15 0.37 17.17
N GLU A 94 -3.83 -0.31 16.24
CA GLU A 94 -3.41 -0.33 14.82
C GLU A 94 -3.27 1.08 14.25
N LYS A 95 -4.21 1.98 14.58
CA LYS A 95 -4.17 3.38 14.11
C LYS A 95 -2.91 4.09 14.61
N GLU A 96 -2.53 3.91 15.88
CA GLU A 96 -1.33 4.53 16.43
C GLU A 96 -0.05 3.99 15.77
N TYR A 97 0.03 2.69 15.48
CA TYR A 97 1.15 2.14 14.71
C TYR A 97 1.20 2.68 13.28
N ILE A 98 0.05 2.87 12.64
CA ILE A 98 -0.03 3.44 11.28
C ILE A 98 0.41 4.91 11.29
N ASP A 99 -0.01 5.70 12.26
CA ASP A 99 0.40 7.10 12.38
C ASP A 99 1.91 7.22 12.63
N ILE A 100 2.47 6.36 13.50
CA ILE A 100 3.92 6.26 13.70
C ILE A 100 4.62 5.87 12.38
N LEU A 101 4.06 4.96 11.61
CA LEU A 101 4.62 4.55 10.32
C LEU A 101 4.61 5.71 9.31
N ALA A 102 3.54 6.52 9.27
CA ALA A 102 3.48 7.74 8.46
C ALA A 102 4.59 8.73 8.85
N TYR A 103 4.82 8.92 10.15
CA TYR A 103 5.93 9.73 10.64
C TYR A 103 7.30 9.18 10.24
N ILE A 104 7.51 7.86 10.31
CA ILE A 104 8.76 7.22 9.87
C ILE A 104 9.03 7.47 8.38
N LEU A 105 7.99 7.44 7.55
CA LEU A 105 8.09 7.80 6.14
C LEU A 105 8.49 9.27 5.97
N SER A 106 7.92 10.18 6.76
CA SER A 106 8.29 11.60 6.75
C SER A 106 9.74 11.85 7.18
N LEU A 107 10.20 11.18 8.24
CA LEU A 107 11.62 11.22 8.67
C LEU A 107 12.58 10.76 7.57
N SER A 108 12.14 9.83 6.75
CA SER A 108 12.88 9.31 5.60
C SER A 108 12.72 10.16 4.35
N ARG A 109 11.96 11.28 4.45
CA ARG A 109 11.76 12.30 3.43
C ARG A 109 10.94 11.81 2.22
N TYR A 110 10.05 10.84 2.40
CA TYR A 110 8.99 10.60 1.42
C TYR A 110 8.02 11.77 1.43
N THR A 111 7.48 12.12 0.27
CA THR A 111 6.57 13.27 0.14
C THR A 111 5.18 12.88 0.63
N PRO A 112 4.53 13.67 1.49
CA PRO A 112 3.13 13.45 1.86
C PRO A 112 2.20 13.67 0.66
N GLY A 113 1.00 13.13 0.75
CA GLY A 113 -0.10 13.31 -0.19
C GLY A 113 -1.37 13.77 0.52
N ASP A 114 -2.51 13.53 -0.14
CA ASP A 114 -3.82 13.99 0.32
C ASP A 114 -4.66 12.88 0.98
N THR A 115 -4.09 11.67 1.09
CA THR A 115 -4.79 10.51 1.66
C THR A 115 -3.98 9.93 2.81
N GLU A 116 -4.63 9.66 3.93
CA GLU A 116 -3.99 9.00 5.07
C GLU A 116 -3.54 7.59 4.71
N LEU A 117 -2.42 7.19 5.26
CA LEU A 117 -1.99 5.80 5.28
C LEU A 117 -2.99 4.99 6.10
N ASP A 118 -3.41 3.85 5.57
CA ASP A 118 -4.37 2.96 6.20
C ASP A 118 -3.92 1.50 6.10
N HIS A 119 -4.32 0.70 7.10
CA HIS A 119 -4.08 -0.73 7.14
C HIS A 119 -5.28 -1.55 6.65
N ALA A 120 -6.47 -0.94 6.60
CA ALA A 120 -7.71 -1.63 6.26
C ALA A 120 -7.63 -2.36 4.91
N ASN A 121 -8.29 -3.50 4.83
CA ASN A 121 -8.38 -4.32 3.61
C ASN A 121 -7.05 -4.73 2.99
N GLY A 122 -5.98 -4.77 3.77
CA GLY A 122 -4.66 -5.15 3.29
C GLY A 122 -3.96 -4.09 2.43
N ALA A 123 -4.36 -2.82 2.55
CA ALA A 123 -3.83 -1.71 1.75
C ALA A 123 -2.29 -1.61 1.77
N LEU A 124 -1.65 -2.03 2.85
CA LEU A 124 -0.20 -2.02 2.96
C LEU A 124 0.50 -3.18 2.21
N ASN A 125 -0.25 -4.22 1.78
CA ASN A 125 0.36 -5.36 1.08
C ASN A 125 0.79 -5.00 -0.35
N ASP A 126 0.06 -4.09 -0.98
CA ASP A 126 0.32 -3.63 -2.35
C ASP A 126 1.14 -2.33 -2.36
N LEU A 127 1.60 -1.88 -1.19
CA LEU A 127 2.39 -0.66 -1.04
C LEU A 127 3.86 -1.02 -0.84
N MET A 128 4.67 -0.81 -1.86
CA MET A 128 6.08 -1.20 -1.87
C MET A 128 6.98 -0.12 -1.30
N VAL A 129 7.91 -0.53 -0.45
CA VAL A 129 9.03 0.33 -0.04
C VAL A 129 9.99 0.42 -1.20
N GLU A 130 10.16 1.61 -1.74
CA GLU A 130 11.09 1.88 -2.85
C GLU A 130 12.07 2.98 -2.47
N ALA A 131 13.20 3.00 -3.17
CA ALA A 131 14.16 4.07 -3.00
C ALA A 131 13.50 5.44 -3.19
N ARG A 132 13.78 6.37 -2.28
CA ARG A 132 13.18 7.69 -2.33
C ARG A 132 13.54 8.42 -3.63
N GLN A 133 12.54 8.84 -4.37
CA GLN A 133 12.73 9.68 -5.55
C GLN A 133 13.10 11.11 -5.12
N ARG A 134 14.22 11.61 -5.63
CA ARG A 134 14.63 13.01 -5.44
C ARG A 134 13.95 13.85 -6.53
N LYS A 135 13.04 14.70 -6.13
CA LYS A 135 12.51 15.73 -7.02
C LYS A 135 13.48 16.89 -7.10
#